data_374b3abff11201b526bbfdc3942267d8
#
_entry.id   374b3abff11201b526bbfdc3942267d8
#
_cell.length_a   1.000
_cell.length_b   1.000
_cell.length_c   1.000
_cell.angle_alpha   90.00
_cell.angle_beta   90.00
_cell.angle_gamma   90.00
#
_symmetry.space_group_name_H-M   'P 1'
#
loop_
_entity.id
_entity.type
_entity.pdbx_description
1 polymer ?
#
loop_
_entity_poly.entity_id
_entity_poly.type
_entity_poly.pdbx_seq_one_letter_code
_entity_poly.pdbx_strand_id
1 'polypeptide(L)'
;MASATDDRSVSTTRPMGDATRDAFGRALEALGADFPDVVTVDGDVGNSTRTEWFAKKYPDRAYNVGIAEANMVGVAGGLASMGKTAVTASFACFLLNNAFDQIRMAVAYPKQNVKLVGTHAGISIGEDGASQMGVEDVGLACSLPGVTVIVTSDGAQTRAATKAMLEHKGPVYLRLGRPKAPVIYDEGAAFEIGKSIRLREGGDYTIVANGMMVAMALDAADALAKEGIECRVVDMHTVSPLDEQALVDAAAETGGVVVAEEHLAQGGLGSRVAQFLSATTPTKMGFVNIGDTYGESGDPAGLLEKYGLTPEKIADSVRSLRG
;
A
#
# COMPACT_ATOMS: atom_id res chain seq x y z
N MET A 1 3.68 8.35 -30.63
CA MET A 1 2.30 7.86 -30.53
C MET A 1 2.16 7.21 -29.16
N ALA A 2 1.51 7.87 -28.22
CA ALA A 2 1.23 7.27 -26.92
C ALA A 2 0.19 6.17 -27.14
N SER A 3 0.56 4.93 -26.85
CA SER A 3 -0.35 3.79 -26.83
C SER A 3 -1.44 4.12 -25.81
N ALA A 4 -2.69 4.08 -26.23
CA ALA A 4 -3.82 4.07 -25.33
C ALA A 4 -3.69 2.77 -24.51
N THR A 5 -3.15 2.88 -23.30
CA THR A 5 -3.15 1.78 -22.32
C THR A 5 -4.61 1.49 -21.99
N ASP A 6 -5.03 0.27 -22.27
CA ASP A 6 -6.36 -0.25 -21.95
C ASP A 6 -6.63 0.00 -20.46
N ASP A 7 -7.71 0.70 -20.16
CA ASP A 7 -8.06 1.24 -18.85
C ASP A 7 -8.65 0.17 -17.88
N ARG A 8 -8.60 -1.12 -18.25
CA ARG A 8 -9.22 -2.25 -17.57
C ARG A 8 -8.27 -3.07 -16.69
N SER A 9 -7.39 -2.41 -15.95
CA SER A 9 -6.41 -3.09 -15.10
C SER A 9 -6.95 -3.67 -13.78
N VAL A 10 -8.17 -3.33 -13.38
CA VAL A 10 -8.82 -3.81 -12.15
C VAL A 10 -10.28 -4.10 -12.42
N SER A 11 -10.75 -5.31 -12.12
CA SER A 11 -12.17 -5.69 -12.27
C SER A 11 -12.98 -5.11 -11.11
N THR A 12 -13.51 -3.89 -11.28
CA THR A 12 -14.37 -3.21 -10.31
C THR A 12 -15.51 -2.47 -11.03
N THR A 13 -16.60 -2.25 -10.33
CA THR A 13 -17.75 -1.44 -10.80
C THR A 13 -17.53 0.07 -10.61
N ARG A 14 -16.45 0.46 -9.92
CA ARG A 14 -16.16 1.85 -9.54
C ARG A 14 -15.44 2.60 -10.65
N PRO A 15 -15.62 3.93 -10.78
CA PRO A 15 -14.90 4.72 -11.76
C PRO A 15 -13.40 4.72 -11.46
N MET A 16 -12.59 4.72 -12.53
CA MET A 16 -11.12 4.74 -12.40
C MET A 16 -10.63 6.19 -12.24
N GLY A 17 -9.73 6.38 -11.28
CA GLY A 17 -9.05 7.64 -10.99
C GLY A 17 -7.56 7.62 -11.34
N ASP A 18 -6.78 8.46 -10.63
CA ASP A 18 -5.33 8.50 -10.78
C ASP A 18 -4.68 7.19 -10.28
N ALA A 19 -3.57 6.79 -10.90
CA ALA A 19 -2.68 5.81 -10.29
C ALA A 19 -2.12 6.38 -8.97
N THR A 20 -1.98 5.54 -7.95
CA THR A 20 -1.50 6.02 -6.64
C THR A 20 -0.10 6.62 -6.73
N ARG A 21 0.81 6.07 -7.58
CA ARG A 21 2.12 6.69 -7.85
C ARG A 21 2.03 8.08 -8.47
N ASP A 22 1.05 8.31 -9.36
CA ASP A 22 0.86 9.62 -10.00
C ASP A 22 0.31 10.64 -9.00
N ALA A 23 -0.64 10.21 -8.16
CA ALA A 23 -1.17 11.05 -7.07
C ALA A 23 -0.07 11.43 -6.05
N PHE A 24 0.83 10.49 -5.71
CA PHE A 24 2.00 10.74 -4.87
C PHE A 24 2.93 11.79 -5.50
N GLY A 25 3.31 11.62 -6.77
CA GLY A 25 4.22 12.56 -7.44
C GLY A 25 3.68 13.99 -7.48
N ARG A 26 2.37 14.16 -7.80
CA ARG A 26 1.69 15.47 -7.76
C ARG A 26 1.64 16.06 -6.36
N ALA A 27 1.32 15.24 -5.36
CA ALA A 27 1.29 15.69 -3.97
C ALA A 27 2.67 16.13 -3.48
N LEU A 28 3.72 15.34 -3.76
CA LEU A 28 5.09 15.67 -3.38
C LEU A 28 5.57 16.97 -4.02
N GLU A 29 5.31 17.15 -5.32
CA GLU A 29 5.62 18.40 -6.04
C GLU A 29 4.88 19.59 -5.42
N ALA A 30 3.60 19.48 -5.15
CA ALA A 30 2.80 20.57 -4.59
C ALA A 30 3.25 20.93 -3.17
N LEU A 31 3.45 19.93 -2.31
CA LEU A 31 3.83 20.09 -0.90
C LEU A 31 5.28 20.56 -0.70
N GLY A 32 6.13 20.50 -1.72
CA GLY A 32 7.52 20.90 -1.62
C GLY A 32 7.76 22.36 -1.19
N ALA A 33 6.77 23.25 -1.37
CA ALA A 33 6.84 24.63 -0.88
C ALA A 33 6.61 24.71 0.64
N ASP A 34 5.69 23.89 1.16
CA ASP A 34 5.29 23.88 2.57
C ASP A 34 6.31 23.12 3.44
N PHE A 35 7.11 22.24 2.82
CA PHE A 35 8.14 21.43 3.47
C PHE A 35 9.53 21.72 2.89
N PRO A 36 10.19 22.85 3.27
CA PRO A 36 11.46 23.27 2.68
C PRO A 36 12.63 22.32 2.98
N ASP A 37 12.53 21.49 4.04
CA ASP A 37 13.55 20.51 4.40
C ASP A 37 13.42 19.17 3.67
N VAL A 38 12.36 19.01 2.87
CA VAL A 38 12.19 17.80 2.03
C VAL A 38 13.21 17.81 0.90
N VAL A 39 13.91 16.69 0.77
CA VAL A 39 14.81 16.38 -0.35
C VAL A 39 14.42 15.03 -0.94
N THR A 40 14.65 14.83 -2.23
CA THR A 40 14.44 13.53 -2.90
C THR A 40 15.77 12.89 -3.23
N VAL A 41 15.85 11.57 -3.07
CA VAL A 41 16.98 10.73 -3.52
C VAL A 41 16.42 9.66 -4.44
N ASP A 42 16.88 9.64 -5.68
CA ASP A 42 16.36 8.80 -6.76
C ASP A 42 17.43 7.83 -7.28
N GLY A 43 17.00 6.65 -7.68
CA GLY A 43 17.82 5.59 -8.27
C GLY A 43 17.71 5.51 -9.79
N ASP A 44 17.60 6.64 -10.49
CA ASP A 44 17.45 6.76 -11.94
C ASP A 44 16.13 6.20 -12.49
N VAL A 45 15.09 6.19 -11.65
CA VAL A 45 13.73 5.73 -12.01
C VAL A 45 12.66 6.79 -11.73
N GLY A 46 13.06 8.06 -11.60
CA GLY A 46 12.19 9.18 -11.25
C GLY A 46 11.00 9.39 -12.20
N ASN A 47 11.14 9.06 -13.47
CA ASN A 47 10.06 9.07 -14.44
C ASN A 47 8.97 8.03 -14.14
N SER A 48 9.34 6.90 -13.57
CA SER A 48 8.42 5.81 -13.19
C SER A 48 7.81 6.04 -11.80
N THR A 49 8.60 6.49 -10.84
CA THR A 49 8.17 6.77 -9.46
C THR A 49 7.50 8.13 -9.30
N ARG A 50 7.60 9.01 -10.31
CA ARG A 50 7.10 10.40 -10.36
C ARG A 50 7.86 11.39 -9.48
N THR A 51 8.95 11.02 -8.88
CA THR A 51 9.87 11.96 -8.18
C THR A 51 10.48 13.00 -9.10
N GLU A 52 10.52 12.72 -10.41
CA GLU A 52 10.99 13.70 -11.42
C GLU A 52 10.18 15.01 -11.42
N TRP A 53 8.89 14.98 -11.02
CA TRP A 53 8.08 16.22 -10.97
C TRP A 53 8.57 17.14 -9.86
N PHE A 54 8.88 16.58 -8.68
CA PHE A 54 9.54 17.33 -7.61
C PHE A 54 10.93 17.83 -8.04
N ALA A 55 11.74 16.96 -8.67
CA ALA A 55 13.09 17.31 -9.12
C ALA A 55 13.11 18.44 -10.16
N LYS A 56 12.15 18.48 -11.09
CA LYS A 56 11.99 19.57 -12.06
C LYS A 56 11.67 20.91 -11.38
N LYS A 57 10.87 20.91 -10.33
CA LYS A 57 10.43 22.12 -9.62
C LYS A 57 11.45 22.57 -8.57
N TYR A 58 12.16 21.64 -7.95
CA TYR A 58 13.11 21.89 -6.87
C TYR A 58 14.47 21.22 -7.12
N PRO A 59 15.20 21.59 -8.19
CA PRO A 59 16.40 20.87 -8.62
C PRO A 59 17.51 20.85 -7.56
N ASP A 60 17.63 21.89 -6.73
CA ASP A 60 18.65 21.97 -5.66
C ASP A 60 18.33 21.04 -4.46
N ARG A 61 17.18 20.38 -4.47
CA ARG A 61 16.72 19.46 -3.44
C ARG A 61 16.49 18.04 -3.96
N ALA A 62 16.98 17.73 -5.15
CA ALA A 62 16.82 16.44 -5.80
C ALA A 62 18.18 15.86 -6.17
N TYR A 63 18.42 14.63 -5.74
CA TYR A 63 19.68 13.92 -5.93
C TYR A 63 19.41 12.60 -6.67
N ASN A 64 20.10 12.38 -7.79
CA ASN A 64 20.07 11.11 -8.50
C ASN A 64 21.42 10.40 -8.25
N VAL A 65 21.38 9.19 -7.71
CA VAL A 65 22.57 8.41 -7.35
C VAL A 65 22.81 7.23 -8.30
N GLY A 66 22.03 7.14 -9.39
CA GLY A 66 22.05 6.02 -10.33
C GLY A 66 21.30 4.78 -9.80
N ILE A 67 21.28 3.73 -10.59
CA ILE A 67 20.59 2.46 -10.27
C ILE A 67 21.39 1.71 -9.18
N ALA A 68 21.19 2.12 -7.92
CA ALA A 68 21.92 1.60 -6.76
C ALA A 68 21.11 1.83 -5.47
N GLU A 69 20.06 1.02 -5.24
CA GLU A 69 19.09 1.22 -4.15
C GLU A 69 19.75 1.22 -2.77
N ALA A 70 20.73 0.35 -2.54
CA ALA A 70 21.49 0.33 -1.30
C ALA A 70 22.22 1.67 -1.04
N ASN A 71 22.88 2.23 -2.06
CA ASN A 71 23.51 3.55 -1.97
C ASN A 71 22.47 4.65 -1.80
N MET A 72 21.36 4.57 -2.52
CA MET A 72 20.24 5.52 -2.45
C MET A 72 19.71 5.64 -1.02
N VAL A 73 19.46 4.53 -0.34
CA VAL A 73 18.99 4.50 1.06
C VAL A 73 20.08 5.00 2.01
N GLY A 74 21.35 4.66 1.78
CA GLY A 74 22.48 5.17 2.57
C GLY A 74 22.59 6.69 2.50
N VAL A 75 22.48 7.28 1.29
CA VAL A 75 22.48 8.73 1.07
C VAL A 75 21.27 9.38 1.76
N ALA A 76 20.07 8.79 1.62
CA ALA A 76 18.86 9.28 2.27
C ALA A 76 19.00 9.29 3.80
N GLY A 77 19.55 8.22 4.40
CA GLY A 77 19.86 8.14 5.83
C GLY A 77 20.86 9.22 6.28
N GLY A 78 21.90 9.46 5.48
CA GLY A 78 22.89 10.52 5.73
C GLY A 78 22.27 11.92 5.70
N LEU A 79 21.45 12.24 4.69
CA LEU A 79 20.73 13.51 4.61
C LEU A 79 19.76 13.69 5.78
N ALA A 80 19.07 12.62 6.18
CA ALA A 80 18.16 12.67 7.33
C ALA A 80 18.90 12.91 8.64
N SER A 81 20.10 12.35 8.82
CA SER A 81 20.95 12.59 10.00
C SER A 81 21.39 14.07 10.12
N MET A 82 21.39 14.81 9.00
CA MET A 82 21.68 16.25 8.93
C MET A 82 20.41 17.11 9.04
N GLY A 83 19.27 16.53 9.46
CA GLY A 83 18.02 17.24 9.71
C GLY A 83 17.09 17.38 8.51
N LYS A 84 17.38 16.72 7.38
CA LYS A 84 16.47 16.71 6.23
C LYS A 84 15.34 15.68 6.39
N THR A 85 14.24 15.90 5.72
CA THR A 85 13.23 14.88 5.45
C THR A 85 13.55 14.27 4.10
N ALA A 86 14.21 13.11 4.09
CA ALA A 86 14.65 12.47 2.87
C ALA A 86 13.57 11.53 2.32
N VAL A 87 13.05 11.84 1.13
CA VAL A 87 12.12 10.97 0.39
C VAL A 87 12.92 10.21 -0.65
N THR A 88 12.91 8.88 -0.57
CA THR A 88 13.58 8.02 -1.53
C THR A 88 12.59 7.04 -2.15
N ALA A 89 12.58 6.91 -3.48
CA ALA A 89 11.60 6.14 -4.21
C ALA A 89 12.25 5.23 -5.26
N SER A 90 11.79 3.99 -5.30
CA SER A 90 12.08 3.03 -6.36
C SER A 90 10.89 2.07 -6.51
N PHE A 91 11.00 1.05 -7.36
CA PHE A 91 10.03 -0.04 -7.35
C PHE A 91 10.09 -0.76 -6.00
N ALA A 92 8.94 -1.18 -5.49
CA ALA A 92 8.82 -1.79 -4.16
C ALA A 92 9.78 -2.97 -3.96
N CYS A 93 9.85 -3.87 -4.95
CA CYS A 93 10.76 -5.02 -4.93
C CYS A 93 12.24 -4.60 -4.85
N PHE A 94 12.67 -3.61 -5.63
CA PHE A 94 14.09 -3.20 -5.63
C PHE A 94 14.43 -2.43 -4.36
N LEU A 95 13.56 -1.51 -3.94
CA LEU A 95 13.79 -0.72 -2.74
C LEU A 95 13.94 -1.60 -1.50
N LEU A 96 12.99 -2.52 -1.29
CA LEU A 96 12.99 -3.34 -0.08
C LEU A 96 14.00 -4.49 -0.15
N ASN A 97 14.15 -5.18 -1.29
CA ASN A 97 15.03 -6.33 -1.37
C ASN A 97 16.51 -5.93 -1.54
N ASN A 98 16.83 -4.99 -2.45
CA ASN A 98 18.22 -4.63 -2.71
C ASN A 98 18.84 -3.76 -1.61
N ALA A 99 18.01 -3.04 -0.83
CA ALA A 99 18.50 -2.11 0.20
C ALA A 99 18.07 -2.49 1.62
N PHE A 100 17.61 -3.73 1.86
CA PHE A 100 17.02 -4.11 3.15
C PHE A 100 17.97 -3.88 4.34
N ASP A 101 19.24 -4.25 4.22
CA ASP A 101 20.23 -4.01 5.28
C ASP A 101 20.47 -2.51 5.51
N GLN A 102 20.54 -1.70 4.44
CA GLN A 102 20.69 -0.25 4.56
C GLN A 102 19.43 0.39 5.18
N ILE A 103 18.23 -0.06 4.82
CA ILE A 103 17.00 0.38 5.47
C ILE A 103 17.06 0.06 6.96
N ARG A 104 17.50 -1.15 7.32
CA ARG A 104 17.65 -1.55 8.72
C ARG A 104 18.68 -0.69 9.46
N MET A 105 19.87 -0.51 8.89
CA MET A 105 21.02 0.09 9.59
C MET A 105 21.09 1.61 9.48
N ALA A 106 20.70 2.19 8.33
CA ALA A 106 20.81 3.63 8.12
C ALA A 106 19.47 4.37 8.35
N VAL A 107 18.34 3.66 8.46
CA VAL A 107 17.01 4.27 8.58
C VAL A 107 16.27 3.80 9.82
N ALA A 108 15.94 2.51 9.93
CA ALA A 108 15.06 1.99 11.00
C ALA A 108 15.75 2.01 12.37
N TYR A 109 16.94 1.42 12.49
CA TYR A 109 17.67 1.33 13.75
C TYR A 109 17.96 2.71 14.37
N PRO A 110 18.50 3.70 13.63
CA PRO A 110 18.72 5.07 14.15
C PRO A 110 17.45 5.94 14.11
N LYS A 111 16.30 5.41 13.70
CA LYS A 111 15.01 6.13 13.59
C LYS A 111 15.09 7.40 12.75
N GLN A 112 15.81 7.35 11.63
CA GLN A 112 15.99 8.49 10.75
C GLN A 112 14.68 8.90 10.05
N ASN A 113 14.54 10.19 9.77
CA ASN A 113 13.37 10.75 9.10
C ASN A 113 13.42 10.53 7.57
N VAL A 114 13.42 9.26 7.18
CA VAL A 114 13.43 8.82 5.77
C VAL A 114 12.05 8.31 5.37
N LYS A 115 11.57 8.75 4.22
CA LYS A 115 10.33 8.31 3.59
C LYS A 115 10.68 7.38 2.42
N LEU A 116 10.48 6.09 2.64
CA LEU A 116 10.71 5.04 1.67
C LEU A 116 9.42 4.88 0.84
N VAL A 117 9.47 5.11 -0.46
CA VAL A 117 8.29 5.02 -1.34
C VAL A 117 8.49 3.89 -2.34
N GLY A 118 7.77 2.80 -2.14
CA GLY A 118 7.77 1.65 -3.04
C GLY A 118 6.62 1.77 -4.04
N THR A 119 6.95 2.03 -5.31
CA THR A 119 5.98 2.03 -6.41
C THR A 119 5.96 0.69 -7.13
N HIS A 120 5.03 0.48 -8.06
CA HIS A 120 4.93 -0.75 -8.86
C HIS A 120 4.79 -2.02 -8.00
N ALA A 121 4.18 -1.89 -6.82
CA ALA A 121 3.99 -3.00 -5.91
C ALA A 121 2.89 -3.96 -6.39
N GLY A 122 3.00 -5.23 -5.96
CA GLY A 122 2.04 -6.27 -6.28
C GLY A 122 2.23 -6.90 -7.65
N ILE A 123 1.32 -7.80 -8.02
CA ILE A 123 1.27 -8.46 -9.33
C ILE A 123 0.59 -7.62 -10.41
N SER A 124 -0.16 -6.59 -9.99
CA SER A 124 -0.87 -5.66 -10.88
C SER A 124 0.05 -4.77 -11.72
N ILE A 125 1.36 -4.81 -11.51
CA ILE A 125 2.34 -4.23 -12.44
C ILE A 125 2.26 -4.89 -13.83
N GLY A 126 1.91 -6.17 -13.89
CA GLY A 126 1.54 -6.84 -15.14
C GLY A 126 2.72 -7.39 -15.94
N GLU A 127 2.93 -6.85 -17.13
CA GLU A 127 3.85 -7.39 -18.16
C GLU A 127 5.31 -7.45 -17.71
N ASP A 128 5.72 -6.58 -16.79
CA ASP A 128 7.11 -6.52 -16.29
C ASP A 128 7.52 -7.84 -15.59
N GLY A 129 6.56 -8.57 -15.03
CA GLY A 129 6.77 -9.92 -14.52
C GLY A 129 7.35 -10.00 -13.11
N ALA A 130 7.57 -11.23 -12.65
CA ALA A 130 7.92 -11.57 -11.28
C ALA A 130 9.15 -10.85 -10.73
N SER A 131 10.15 -10.56 -11.57
CA SER A 131 11.38 -9.87 -11.14
C SER A 131 11.16 -8.42 -10.70
N GLN A 132 10.01 -7.83 -11.04
CA GLN A 132 9.65 -6.45 -10.71
C GLN A 132 8.43 -6.34 -9.81
N MET A 133 7.80 -7.46 -9.48
CA MET A 133 6.65 -7.54 -8.59
C MET A 133 7.09 -7.52 -7.13
N GLY A 134 6.76 -6.43 -6.41
CA GLY A 134 6.94 -6.37 -4.95
C GLY A 134 5.75 -7.04 -4.29
N VAL A 135 5.89 -8.30 -3.90
CA VAL A 135 4.82 -9.09 -3.27
C VAL A 135 5.11 -9.44 -1.81
N GLU A 136 6.33 -9.26 -1.36
CA GLU A 136 6.84 -9.46 0.01
C GLU A 136 7.18 -8.14 0.74
N ASP A 137 7.06 -7.03 0.06
CA ASP A 137 7.52 -5.69 0.48
C ASP A 137 6.90 -5.22 1.80
N VAL A 138 5.58 -5.39 1.99
CA VAL A 138 4.91 -5.02 3.25
C VAL A 138 5.44 -5.87 4.41
N GLY A 139 5.63 -7.17 4.18
CA GLY A 139 6.19 -8.08 5.18
C GLY A 139 7.61 -7.68 5.60
N LEU A 140 8.47 -7.36 4.64
CA LEU A 140 9.83 -6.87 4.89
C LEU A 140 9.81 -5.56 5.68
N ALA A 141 9.01 -4.58 5.26
CA ALA A 141 8.91 -3.30 5.96
C ALA A 141 8.37 -3.47 7.40
N CYS A 142 7.34 -4.30 7.59
CA CYS A 142 6.76 -4.58 8.91
C CYS A 142 7.70 -5.37 9.84
N SER A 143 8.70 -6.06 9.31
CA SER A 143 9.71 -6.77 10.12
C SER A 143 10.71 -5.83 10.81
N LEU A 144 10.74 -4.56 10.42
CA LEU A 144 11.67 -3.56 10.96
C LEU A 144 11.00 -2.73 12.08
N PRO A 145 11.49 -2.79 13.32
CA PRO A 145 10.91 -2.05 14.43
C PRO A 145 10.87 -0.54 14.18
N GLY A 146 9.73 0.08 14.44
CA GLY A 146 9.54 1.54 14.37
C GLY A 146 9.31 2.09 12.95
N VAL A 147 9.24 1.24 11.92
CA VAL A 147 8.84 1.64 10.58
C VAL A 147 7.32 1.71 10.51
N THR A 148 6.80 2.87 10.13
CA THR A 148 5.38 3.02 9.78
C THR A 148 5.16 2.52 8.37
N VAL A 149 4.14 1.67 8.16
CA VAL A 149 3.85 1.05 6.85
C VAL A 149 2.44 1.44 6.39
N ILE A 150 2.36 2.09 5.24
CA ILE A 150 1.12 2.63 4.66
C ILE A 150 0.92 2.04 3.26
N VAL A 151 -0.31 1.58 2.98
CA VAL A 151 -0.74 1.06 1.69
C VAL A 151 -2.01 1.78 1.28
N THR A 152 -1.92 2.69 0.30
CA THR A 152 -3.05 3.53 -0.09
C THR A 152 -3.90 2.88 -1.19
N SER A 153 -5.19 3.15 -1.17
CA SER A 153 -6.19 2.51 -2.03
C SER A 153 -6.56 3.32 -3.27
N ASP A 154 -6.48 4.67 -3.21
CA ASP A 154 -6.78 5.53 -4.36
C ASP A 154 -5.95 6.82 -4.38
N GLY A 155 -6.21 7.67 -5.38
CA GLY A 155 -5.46 8.91 -5.56
C GLY A 155 -5.71 9.94 -4.46
N ALA A 156 -6.96 10.09 -3.98
CA ALA A 156 -7.31 11.05 -2.95
C ALA A 156 -6.67 10.68 -1.61
N GLN A 157 -6.78 9.41 -1.22
CA GLN A 157 -6.11 8.90 -0.02
C GLN A 157 -4.59 9.01 -0.12
N THR A 158 -4.01 8.75 -1.32
CA THR A 158 -2.56 8.87 -1.51
C THR A 158 -2.08 10.30 -1.32
N ARG A 159 -2.81 11.31 -1.80
CA ARG A 159 -2.48 12.71 -1.55
C ARG A 159 -2.48 13.06 -0.06
N ALA A 160 -3.51 12.62 0.66
CA ALA A 160 -3.61 12.81 2.11
C ALA A 160 -2.50 12.06 2.87
N ALA A 161 -2.23 10.80 2.50
CA ALA A 161 -1.16 9.99 3.07
C ALA A 161 0.23 10.58 2.82
N THR A 162 0.47 11.15 1.63
CA THR A 162 1.75 11.83 1.32
C THR A 162 1.98 13.01 2.25
N LYS A 163 0.96 13.83 2.52
CA LYS A 163 1.07 14.93 3.48
C LYS A 163 1.34 14.41 4.89
N ALA A 164 0.54 13.46 5.36
CA ALA A 164 0.70 12.86 6.69
C ALA A 164 2.08 12.20 6.86
N MET A 165 2.60 11.54 5.84
CA MET A 165 3.94 10.98 5.81
C MET A 165 5.03 12.06 5.99
N LEU A 166 4.90 13.21 5.32
CA LEU A 166 5.88 14.31 5.46
C LEU A 166 5.82 14.99 6.83
N GLU A 167 4.65 15.07 7.44
CA GLU A 167 4.44 15.60 8.79
C GLU A 167 4.94 14.64 9.89
N HIS A 168 4.89 13.33 9.63
CA HIS A 168 5.35 12.31 10.57
C HIS A 168 6.86 12.35 10.78
N LYS A 169 7.33 12.23 12.03
CA LYS A 169 8.76 12.13 12.36
C LYS A 169 9.16 10.68 12.52
N GLY A 170 10.13 10.24 11.73
CA GLY A 170 10.62 8.88 11.72
C GLY A 170 10.44 8.18 10.37
N PRO A 171 10.84 6.90 10.27
CA PRO A 171 10.80 6.16 9.04
C PRO A 171 9.36 5.77 8.65
N VAL A 172 9.04 5.96 7.37
CA VAL A 172 7.76 5.55 6.78
C VAL A 172 8.04 4.78 5.50
N TYR A 173 7.37 3.66 5.31
CA TYR A 173 7.24 2.99 4.02
C TYR A 173 5.84 3.26 3.46
N LEU A 174 5.77 3.90 2.29
CA LEU A 174 4.54 4.16 1.55
C LEU A 174 4.52 3.27 0.30
N ARG A 175 3.54 2.37 0.23
CA ARG A 175 3.34 1.43 -0.86
C ARG A 175 2.35 1.94 -1.89
N LEU A 176 2.72 1.93 -3.17
CA LEU A 176 1.95 2.48 -4.27
C LEU A 176 1.90 1.53 -5.48
N GLY A 177 0.77 1.52 -6.17
CA GLY A 177 0.56 0.77 -7.40
C GLY A 177 0.93 1.55 -8.67
N ARG A 178 1.14 0.80 -9.76
CA ARG A 178 1.33 1.34 -11.13
C ARG A 178 0.01 1.60 -11.85
N PRO A 179 -1.00 0.70 -11.79
CA PRO A 179 -2.26 0.90 -12.48
C PRO A 179 -3.03 2.11 -11.96
N LYS A 180 -3.96 2.60 -12.77
CA LYS A 180 -5.01 3.49 -12.25
C LYS A 180 -5.75 2.80 -11.12
N ALA A 181 -6.15 3.56 -10.11
CA ALA A 181 -6.89 3.06 -8.96
C ALA A 181 -8.38 3.42 -9.05
N PRO A 182 -9.28 2.52 -8.60
CA PRO A 182 -10.68 2.86 -8.46
C PRO A 182 -10.87 4.01 -7.47
N VAL A 183 -11.79 4.94 -7.76
CA VAL A 183 -12.11 6.05 -6.85
C VAL A 183 -12.94 5.51 -5.67
N ILE A 184 -12.43 5.75 -4.46
CA ILE A 184 -13.05 5.34 -3.20
C ILE A 184 -13.38 6.56 -2.35
N TYR A 185 -12.48 7.53 -2.32
CA TYR A 185 -12.56 8.71 -1.47
C TYR A 185 -12.76 9.99 -2.26
N ASP A 186 -13.46 10.94 -1.65
CA ASP A 186 -13.54 12.31 -2.12
C ASP A 186 -12.21 13.05 -1.83
N GLU A 187 -11.95 14.11 -2.61
CA GLU A 187 -10.79 14.97 -2.35
C GLU A 187 -10.88 15.61 -0.95
N GLY A 188 -9.77 15.59 -0.24
CA GLY A 188 -9.71 16.12 1.13
C GLY A 188 -10.21 15.15 2.20
N ALA A 189 -10.43 13.88 1.87
CA ALA A 189 -10.75 12.85 2.86
C ALA A 189 -9.71 12.82 3.98
N ALA A 190 -10.19 12.62 5.21
CA ALA A 190 -9.32 12.55 6.38
C ALA A 190 -8.41 11.33 6.31
N PHE A 191 -7.15 11.51 6.72
CA PHE A 191 -6.17 10.43 6.82
C PHE A 191 -5.37 10.58 8.13
N GLU A 192 -5.36 9.54 8.91
CA GLU A 192 -4.60 9.50 10.17
C GLU A 192 -3.78 8.20 10.24
N ILE A 193 -2.46 8.31 10.37
CA ILE A 193 -1.57 7.15 10.50
C ILE A 193 -1.98 6.34 11.74
N GLY A 194 -2.12 5.03 11.56
CA GLY A 194 -2.50 4.10 12.64
C GLY A 194 -4.01 3.99 12.88
N LYS A 195 -4.83 4.67 12.07
CA LYS A 195 -6.29 4.51 12.06
C LYS A 195 -6.74 3.84 10.78
N SER A 196 -7.81 3.07 10.91
CA SER A 196 -8.51 2.51 9.76
C SER A 196 -9.73 3.36 9.40
N ILE A 197 -10.28 3.14 8.21
CA ILE A 197 -11.50 3.82 7.77
C ILE A 197 -12.59 2.78 7.52
N ARG A 198 -13.70 2.87 8.25
CA ARG A 198 -14.89 2.07 8.00
C ARG A 198 -15.64 2.67 6.81
N LEU A 199 -15.66 1.94 5.69
CA LEU A 199 -16.27 2.37 4.43
C LEU A 199 -17.72 1.88 4.26
N ARG A 200 -18.05 0.78 4.92
CA ARG A 200 -19.39 0.19 4.88
C ARG A 200 -19.73 -0.41 6.24
N GLU A 201 -20.98 -0.20 6.67
CA GLU A 201 -21.54 -0.87 7.84
C GLU A 201 -22.02 -2.28 7.49
N GLY A 202 -22.00 -3.18 8.47
CA GLY A 202 -22.50 -4.54 8.35
C GLY A 202 -22.31 -5.30 9.64
N GLY A 203 -23.21 -6.21 9.95
CA GLY A 203 -23.23 -6.96 11.22
C GLY A 203 -22.89 -8.45 11.08
N ASP A 204 -22.87 -9.00 9.85
CA ASP A 204 -22.64 -10.45 9.69
C ASP A 204 -21.15 -10.81 9.68
N TYR A 205 -20.35 -10.14 8.85
CA TYR A 205 -18.90 -10.37 8.73
C TYR A 205 -18.17 -9.06 8.49
N THR A 206 -16.87 -9.03 8.77
CA THR A 206 -16.00 -7.89 8.44
C THR A 206 -15.00 -8.29 7.36
N ILE A 207 -14.87 -7.43 6.32
CA ILE A 207 -13.82 -7.51 5.32
C ILE A 207 -12.82 -6.38 5.61
N VAL A 208 -11.60 -6.75 5.95
CA VAL A 208 -10.47 -5.83 6.16
C VAL A 208 -9.59 -5.87 4.91
N ALA A 209 -9.36 -4.73 4.28
CA ALA A 209 -8.57 -4.69 3.05
C ALA A 209 -7.60 -3.51 3.06
N ASN A 210 -6.63 -3.51 2.16
CA ASN A 210 -5.78 -2.37 1.86
C ASN A 210 -5.48 -2.26 0.36
N GLY A 211 -4.95 -1.12 -0.05
CA GLY A 211 -4.57 -0.91 -1.44
C GLY A 211 -5.76 -1.11 -2.40
N MET A 212 -5.47 -1.64 -3.58
CA MET A 212 -6.50 -1.89 -4.60
C MET A 212 -7.58 -2.88 -4.15
N MET A 213 -7.28 -3.75 -3.18
CA MET A 213 -8.25 -4.72 -2.68
C MET A 213 -9.41 -4.09 -1.92
N VAL A 214 -9.33 -2.81 -1.53
CA VAL A 214 -10.42 -2.08 -0.88
C VAL A 214 -11.63 -1.92 -1.81
N ALA A 215 -11.40 -1.56 -3.07
CA ALA A 215 -12.48 -1.46 -4.07
C ALA A 215 -13.14 -2.83 -4.31
N MET A 216 -12.33 -3.88 -4.41
CA MET A 216 -12.82 -5.25 -4.57
C MET A 216 -13.60 -5.75 -3.36
N ALA A 217 -13.18 -5.35 -2.15
CA ALA A 217 -13.90 -5.64 -0.90
C ALA A 217 -15.29 -4.99 -0.86
N LEU A 218 -15.39 -3.74 -1.32
CA LEU A 218 -16.67 -3.05 -1.43
C LEU A 218 -17.60 -3.70 -2.46
N ASP A 219 -17.08 -4.07 -3.64
CA ASP A 219 -17.85 -4.79 -4.66
C ASP A 219 -18.29 -6.18 -4.18
N ALA A 220 -17.43 -6.90 -3.43
CA ALA A 220 -17.78 -8.17 -2.79
C ALA A 220 -18.91 -8.00 -1.77
N ALA A 221 -18.84 -6.96 -0.93
CA ALA A 221 -19.87 -6.66 0.06
C ALA A 221 -21.22 -6.30 -0.61
N ASP A 222 -21.18 -5.57 -1.76
CA ASP A 222 -22.37 -5.26 -2.55
C ASP A 222 -23.00 -6.51 -3.19
N ALA A 223 -22.19 -7.48 -3.58
CA ALA A 223 -22.69 -8.77 -4.07
C ALA A 223 -23.30 -9.60 -2.95
N LEU A 224 -22.63 -9.71 -1.80
CA LEU A 224 -23.11 -10.45 -0.63
C LEU A 224 -24.40 -9.88 -0.04
N ALA A 225 -24.61 -8.58 -0.06
CA ALA A 225 -25.84 -7.94 0.40
C ALA A 225 -27.07 -8.41 -0.41
N LYS A 226 -26.92 -8.73 -1.70
CA LYS A 226 -28.00 -9.29 -2.53
C LYS A 226 -28.38 -10.72 -2.09
N GLU A 227 -27.49 -11.37 -1.36
CA GLU A 227 -27.71 -12.70 -0.76
C GLU A 227 -28.18 -12.61 0.71
N GLY A 228 -28.38 -11.39 1.22
CA GLY A 228 -28.77 -11.13 2.61
C GLY A 228 -27.62 -11.28 3.61
N ILE A 229 -26.38 -11.07 3.16
CA ILE A 229 -25.18 -11.07 4.03
C ILE A 229 -24.64 -9.64 4.10
N GLU A 230 -24.77 -9.00 5.26
CA GLU A 230 -24.35 -7.62 5.46
C GLU A 230 -22.92 -7.56 6.00
N CYS A 231 -21.97 -7.24 5.11
CA CYS A 231 -20.56 -7.14 5.47
C CYS A 231 -20.15 -5.70 5.78
N ARG A 232 -19.43 -5.55 6.90
CA ARG A 232 -18.63 -4.36 7.20
C ARG A 232 -17.38 -4.36 6.32
N VAL A 233 -16.99 -3.20 5.77
CA VAL A 233 -15.73 -3.05 5.03
C VAL A 233 -14.87 -2.01 5.71
N VAL A 234 -13.63 -2.41 6.01
CA VAL A 234 -12.62 -1.58 6.69
C VAL A 234 -11.38 -1.46 5.81
N ASP A 235 -11.04 -0.23 5.43
CA ASP A 235 -9.75 0.09 4.82
C ASP A 235 -8.69 0.22 5.91
N MET A 236 -7.83 -0.78 6.03
CA MET A 236 -6.68 -0.79 6.94
C MET A 236 -5.44 -0.26 6.21
N HIS A 237 -5.49 1.00 5.82
CA HIS A 237 -4.43 1.65 5.05
C HIS A 237 -3.09 1.73 5.81
N THR A 238 -3.08 1.68 7.13
CA THR A 238 -1.86 1.59 7.92
C THR A 238 -1.70 0.16 8.44
N VAL A 239 -0.66 -0.53 7.95
CA VAL A 239 -0.36 -1.91 8.32
C VAL A 239 0.54 -1.97 9.57
N SER A 240 1.32 -0.92 9.79
CA SER A 240 2.12 -0.74 11.00
C SER A 240 2.17 0.75 11.38
N PRO A 241 1.67 1.13 12.57
CA PRO A 241 0.90 0.32 13.51
C PRO A 241 -0.50 -0.03 12.96
N LEU A 242 -1.08 -1.14 13.40
CA LEU A 242 -2.47 -1.50 13.12
C LEU A 242 -3.43 -0.62 13.93
N ASP A 243 -4.65 -0.42 13.43
CA ASP A 243 -5.78 0.06 14.22
C ASP A 243 -6.36 -1.14 15.01
N GLU A 244 -5.75 -1.40 16.18
CA GLU A 244 -6.08 -2.54 17.02
C GLU A 244 -7.53 -2.51 17.52
N GLN A 245 -8.05 -1.31 17.83
CA GLN A 245 -9.43 -1.18 18.31
C GLN A 245 -10.45 -1.57 17.23
N ALA A 246 -10.22 -1.13 15.99
CA ALA A 246 -11.09 -1.51 14.87
C ALA A 246 -11.12 -3.03 14.63
N LEU A 247 -10.00 -3.72 14.87
CA LEU A 247 -9.93 -5.18 14.76
C LEU A 247 -10.65 -5.89 15.92
N VAL A 248 -10.53 -5.38 17.13
CA VAL A 248 -11.28 -5.90 18.31
C VAL A 248 -12.78 -5.75 18.08
N ASP A 249 -13.23 -4.56 17.63
CA ASP A 249 -14.63 -4.30 17.32
C ASP A 249 -15.14 -5.22 16.19
N ALA A 250 -14.34 -5.42 15.13
CA ALA A 250 -14.66 -6.33 14.04
C ALA A 250 -14.88 -7.77 14.54
N ALA A 251 -13.96 -8.28 15.36
CA ALA A 251 -14.03 -9.64 15.88
C ALA A 251 -15.16 -9.85 16.92
N ALA A 252 -15.48 -8.82 17.71
CA ALA A 252 -16.51 -8.91 18.74
C ALA A 252 -17.93 -8.72 18.18
N GLU A 253 -18.09 -7.92 17.12
CA GLU A 253 -19.39 -7.49 16.60
C GLU A 253 -19.85 -8.27 15.38
N THR A 254 -18.96 -9.06 14.74
CA THR A 254 -19.29 -9.85 13.54
C THR A 254 -18.87 -11.31 13.66
N GLY A 255 -19.44 -12.17 12.81
CA GLY A 255 -19.23 -13.62 12.84
C GLY A 255 -17.87 -14.11 12.34
N GLY A 256 -17.00 -13.20 11.89
CA GLY A 256 -15.65 -13.50 11.41
C GLY A 256 -15.06 -12.39 10.55
N VAL A 257 -13.77 -12.49 10.27
CA VAL A 257 -12.99 -11.48 9.56
C VAL A 257 -12.33 -12.08 8.32
N VAL A 258 -12.56 -11.50 7.16
CA VAL A 258 -11.81 -11.79 5.92
C VAL A 258 -10.80 -10.69 5.68
N VAL A 259 -9.53 -11.05 5.44
CA VAL A 259 -8.48 -10.09 5.10
C VAL A 259 -8.10 -10.23 3.63
N ALA A 260 -8.14 -9.11 2.88
CA ALA A 260 -7.81 -9.07 1.46
C ALA A 260 -6.66 -8.10 1.18
N GLU A 261 -5.58 -8.61 0.58
CA GLU A 261 -4.38 -7.83 0.24
C GLU A 261 -3.71 -8.35 -1.03
N GLU A 262 -3.07 -7.49 -1.78
CA GLU A 262 -2.22 -7.87 -2.92
C GLU A 262 -0.78 -8.12 -2.43
N HIS A 263 -0.57 -9.23 -1.75
CA HIS A 263 0.69 -9.59 -1.08
C HIS A 263 0.78 -11.10 -0.94
N LEU A 264 1.95 -11.63 -0.59
CA LEU A 264 2.11 -13.03 -0.19
C LEU A 264 1.28 -13.35 1.05
N ALA A 265 1.00 -14.64 1.28
CA ALA A 265 0.32 -15.10 2.49
C ALA A 265 1.07 -14.78 3.78
N GLN A 266 2.40 -14.73 3.72
CA GLN A 266 3.27 -14.47 4.86
C GLN A 266 3.63 -12.98 4.99
N GLY A 267 3.61 -12.46 6.22
CA GLY A 267 4.19 -11.17 6.61
C GLY A 267 3.35 -9.92 6.32
N GLY A 268 2.33 -10.00 5.45
CA GLY A 268 1.47 -8.88 5.10
C GLY A 268 0.40 -8.56 6.15
N LEU A 269 -0.64 -7.83 5.71
CA LEU A 269 -1.78 -7.43 6.55
C LEU A 269 -2.45 -8.63 7.19
N GLY A 270 -2.74 -9.68 6.42
CA GLY A 270 -3.42 -10.89 6.90
C GLY A 270 -2.69 -11.57 8.04
N SER A 271 -1.36 -11.72 7.92
CA SER A 271 -0.52 -12.30 8.98
C SER A 271 -0.56 -11.46 10.26
N ARG A 272 -0.48 -10.13 10.14
CA ARG A 272 -0.48 -9.22 11.29
C ARG A 272 -1.84 -9.18 11.99
N VAL A 273 -2.93 -9.12 11.23
CA VAL A 273 -4.30 -9.19 11.77
C VAL A 273 -4.52 -10.52 12.48
N ALA A 274 -4.13 -11.64 11.86
CA ALA A 274 -4.25 -12.97 12.46
C ALA A 274 -3.45 -13.08 13.77
N GLN A 275 -2.20 -12.62 13.78
CA GLN A 275 -1.37 -12.60 14.98
C GLN A 275 -2.01 -11.78 16.11
N PHE A 276 -2.53 -10.59 15.81
CA PHE A 276 -3.16 -9.73 16.79
C PHE A 276 -4.45 -10.34 17.34
N LEU A 277 -5.36 -10.76 16.46
CA LEU A 277 -6.65 -11.32 16.87
C LEU A 277 -6.50 -12.65 17.62
N SER A 278 -5.56 -13.51 17.23
CA SER A 278 -5.31 -14.76 17.97
C SER A 278 -4.85 -14.53 19.40
N ALA A 279 -4.17 -13.41 19.67
CA ALA A 279 -3.67 -13.06 20.99
C ALA A 279 -4.68 -12.26 21.84
N THR A 280 -5.70 -11.63 21.24
CA THR A 280 -6.62 -10.71 21.93
C THR A 280 -8.08 -11.17 21.88
N THR A 281 -8.64 -11.31 20.67
CA THR A 281 -10.06 -11.63 20.43
C THR A 281 -10.13 -12.68 19.32
N PRO A 282 -9.85 -13.98 19.62
CA PRO A 282 -9.85 -15.04 18.63
C PRO A 282 -11.19 -15.13 17.88
N THR A 283 -11.14 -15.13 16.57
CA THR A 283 -12.32 -15.22 15.70
C THR A 283 -12.03 -16.07 14.47
N LYS A 284 -13.07 -16.49 13.73
CA LYS A 284 -12.90 -17.16 12.43
C LYS A 284 -12.29 -16.16 11.44
N MET A 285 -11.30 -16.62 10.69
CA MET A 285 -10.64 -15.79 9.69
C MET A 285 -10.56 -16.45 8.32
N GLY A 286 -10.70 -15.64 7.28
CA GLY A 286 -10.44 -15.99 5.89
C GLY A 286 -9.41 -15.04 5.29
N PHE A 287 -8.72 -15.49 4.23
CA PHE A 287 -7.65 -14.70 3.60
C PHE A 287 -7.79 -14.76 2.08
N VAL A 288 -7.61 -13.59 1.44
CA VAL A 288 -7.49 -13.45 0.00
C VAL A 288 -6.19 -12.72 -0.29
N ASN A 289 -5.23 -13.43 -0.84
CA ASN A 289 -3.89 -12.98 -1.16
C ASN A 289 -3.28 -13.82 -2.28
N ILE A 290 -2.05 -13.55 -2.68
CA ILE A 290 -1.36 -14.25 -3.78
C ILE A 290 -0.99 -15.71 -3.40
N GLY A 291 -1.05 -16.06 -2.12
CA GLY A 291 -0.57 -17.35 -1.63
C GLY A 291 0.92 -17.37 -1.36
N ASP A 292 1.53 -18.55 -1.52
CA ASP A 292 2.98 -18.76 -1.33
C ASP A 292 3.64 -19.01 -2.70
N THR A 293 3.58 -18.00 -3.59
CA THR A 293 4.13 -18.10 -4.95
C THR A 293 4.51 -16.73 -5.50
N TYR A 294 5.48 -16.70 -6.39
CA TYR A 294 5.78 -15.49 -7.18
C TYR A 294 4.75 -15.31 -8.30
N GLY A 295 4.62 -14.06 -8.76
CA GLY A 295 3.83 -13.75 -9.94
C GLY A 295 4.53 -14.15 -11.26
N GLU A 296 3.93 -13.76 -12.36
CA GLU A 296 4.45 -13.98 -13.71
C GLU A 296 4.11 -12.79 -14.62
N SER A 297 4.70 -12.72 -15.80
CA SER A 297 4.34 -11.69 -16.79
C SER A 297 2.94 -11.98 -17.37
N GLY A 298 2.12 -10.95 -17.46
CA GLY A 298 0.77 -11.08 -18.02
C GLY A 298 0.01 -9.75 -18.02
N ASP A 299 -1.21 -9.81 -18.55
CA ASP A 299 -2.15 -8.70 -18.42
C ASP A 299 -2.54 -8.51 -16.95
N PRO A 300 -2.51 -7.28 -16.40
CA PRO A 300 -2.83 -7.03 -14.99
C PRO A 300 -4.16 -7.64 -14.52
N ALA A 301 -5.24 -7.46 -15.31
CA ALA A 301 -6.55 -7.99 -14.94
C ALA A 301 -6.57 -9.53 -14.95
N GLY A 302 -5.95 -10.14 -15.97
CA GLY A 302 -5.82 -11.59 -16.06
C GLY A 302 -4.98 -12.19 -14.94
N LEU A 303 -3.94 -11.48 -14.47
CA LEU A 303 -3.15 -11.91 -13.31
C LEU A 303 -3.96 -11.84 -12.01
N LEU A 304 -4.68 -10.74 -11.78
CA LEU A 304 -5.55 -10.63 -10.60
C LEU A 304 -6.58 -11.74 -10.56
N GLU A 305 -7.22 -12.06 -11.70
CA GLU A 305 -8.16 -13.18 -11.81
C GLU A 305 -7.47 -14.53 -11.53
N LYS A 306 -6.34 -14.80 -12.17
CA LYS A 306 -5.58 -16.04 -12.03
C LYS A 306 -5.16 -16.32 -10.58
N TYR A 307 -4.70 -15.28 -9.87
CA TYR A 307 -4.26 -15.39 -8.48
C TYR A 307 -5.41 -15.19 -7.47
N GLY A 308 -6.65 -15.06 -7.95
CA GLY A 308 -7.83 -14.97 -7.09
C GLY A 308 -7.98 -13.67 -6.33
N LEU A 309 -7.35 -12.59 -6.78
CA LEU A 309 -7.50 -11.25 -6.22
C LEU A 309 -8.73 -10.57 -6.85
N THR A 310 -9.92 -11.07 -6.55
CA THR A 310 -11.17 -10.63 -7.15
C THR A 310 -12.27 -10.46 -6.11
N PRO A 311 -13.31 -9.65 -6.40
CA PRO A 311 -14.47 -9.53 -5.53
C PRO A 311 -15.17 -10.87 -5.24
N GLU A 312 -15.22 -11.76 -6.23
CA GLU A 312 -15.84 -13.09 -6.08
C GLU A 312 -15.08 -13.94 -5.06
N LYS A 313 -13.75 -13.96 -5.10
CA LYS A 313 -12.93 -14.71 -4.14
C LYS A 313 -13.04 -14.15 -2.72
N ILE A 314 -13.20 -12.86 -2.57
CA ILE A 314 -13.48 -12.24 -1.26
C ILE A 314 -14.86 -12.71 -0.77
N ALA A 315 -15.89 -12.70 -1.64
CA ALA A 315 -17.22 -13.17 -1.29
C ALA A 315 -17.23 -14.67 -0.95
N ASP A 316 -16.51 -15.52 -1.70
CA ASP A 316 -16.35 -16.93 -1.41
C ASP A 316 -15.69 -17.17 -0.03
N SER A 317 -14.67 -16.37 0.28
CA SER A 317 -14.01 -16.42 1.59
C SER A 317 -14.99 -16.09 2.72
N VAL A 318 -15.85 -15.08 2.56
CA VAL A 318 -16.91 -14.77 3.52
C VAL A 318 -17.91 -15.92 3.65
N ARG A 319 -18.40 -16.47 2.52
CA ARG A 319 -19.36 -17.61 2.53
C ARG A 319 -18.79 -18.82 3.27
N SER A 320 -17.47 -19.06 3.14
CA SER A 320 -16.80 -20.18 3.82
C SER A 320 -16.78 -20.06 5.34
N LEU A 321 -16.90 -18.85 5.90
CA LEU A 321 -16.96 -18.64 7.36
C LEU A 321 -18.32 -18.99 7.97
N ARG A 322 -19.39 -19.12 7.15
CA ARG A 322 -20.76 -19.47 7.62
C ARG A 322 -20.91 -20.93 8.06
N GLY A 323 -20.00 -21.81 7.60
CA GLY A 323 -20.07 -23.28 7.75
C GLY A 323 -19.75 -23.82 9.11
#